data_2f3da120c3ecbcf483b078af6f3188dd
#
_entry.id   2f3da120c3ecbcf483b078af6f3188dd
#
_cell.length_a   1.000
_cell.length_b   1.000
_cell.length_c   1.000
_cell.angle_alpha   90.00
_cell.angle_beta   90.00
_cell.angle_gamma   90.00
#
_symmetry.space_group_name_H-M   'P 1'
#
loop_
_entity.id
_entity.type
_entity.pdbx_description
1 polymer ?
#
loop_
_entity_poly.entity_id
_entity_poly.type
_entity_poly.pdbx_seq_one_letter_code
_entity_poly.pdbx_strand_id
1 'polypeptide(L)'
;MDLFDVLNLIGGLSLFLFGMTLMGQALERRAGNKLKALLGRMTTNRLTGLLTGLGVTAIIQSSSATTVMVVGFVNSGLMTLKQSINVIMGANIGTTVTAWILSLAGIESSNVFVKLLKPSSFTPILALLGIVFFMASKNSKRKDTGVILLGFTTLMYGMDNMSDAVSALRNVPSFQQLFLTFSNPVLGAIAGAVLTAIIQSSSASVGILQALASTGTVSYGAAIPIIMGQNIGTCITAILSSIGTTRNAKRATLVHFFSTS
;
A
#
# COMPACT_ATOMS: atom_id res chain seq x y z
N MET A 1 23.88 12.78 -6.32
CA MET A 1 22.72 13.35 -5.60
C MET A 1 23.19 14.62 -4.91
N ASP A 2 22.63 15.75 -5.29
CA ASP A 2 22.90 17.00 -4.60
C ASP A 2 21.89 17.25 -3.45
N LEU A 3 22.04 18.35 -2.72
CA LEU A 3 21.13 18.69 -1.62
C LEU A 3 19.67 18.84 -2.11
N PHE A 4 19.48 19.37 -3.32
CA PHE A 4 18.15 19.58 -3.89
C PHE A 4 17.47 18.27 -4.27
N ASP A 5 18.23 17.28 -4.78
CA ASP A 5 17.71 15.93 -5.03
C ASP A 5 17.22 15.28 -3.74
N VAL A 6 17.96 15.43 -2.63
CA VAL A 6 17.54 14.92 -1.32
C VAL A 6 16.27 15.58 -0.83
N LEU A 7 16.18 16.91 -0.96
CA LEU A 7 14.98 17.68 -0.58
C LEU A 7 13.79 17.28 -1.45
N ASN A 8 13.97 17.09 -2.76
CA ASN A 8 12.94 16.63 -3.68
C ASN A 8 12.48 15.20 -3.34
N LEU A 9 13.40 14.30 -2.97
CA LEU A 9 13.07 12.95 -2.53
C LEU A 9 12.21 12.97 -1.26
N ILE A 10 12.59 13.76 -0.25
CA ILE A 10 11.83 13.93 0.99
C ILE A 10 10.46 14.54 0.70
N GLY A 11 10.40 15.56 -0.14
CA GLY A 11 9.15 16.20 -0.57
C GLY A 11 8.24 15.24 -1.33
N GLY A 12 8.79 14.50 -2.28
CA GLY A 12 8.09 13.47 -3.04
C GLY A 12 7.54 12.37 -2.14
N LEU A 13 8.36 11.85 -1.21
CA LEU A 13 7.93 10.85 -0.23
C LEU A 13 6.82 11.38 0.67
N SER A 14 6.92 12.64 1.13
CA SER A 14 5.90 13.25 1.96
C SER A 14 4.56 13.38 1.23
N LEU A 15 4.57 13.83 -0.03
CA LEU A 15 3.38 13.91 -0.87
C LEU A 15 2.78 12.53 -1.16
N PHE A 16 3.64 11.54 -1.45
CA PHE A 16 3.22 10.15 -1.69
C PHE A 16 2.49 9.58 -0.46
N LEU A 17 3.10 9.67 0.73
CA LEU A 17 2.52 9.18 1.97
C LEU A 17 1.24 9.93 2.36
N PHE A 18 1.23 11.25 2.18
CA PHE A 18 0.05 12.09 2.43
C PHE A 18 -1.10 11.72 1.49
N GLY A 19 -0.83 11.64 0.18
CA GLY A 19 -1.82 11.27 -0.82
C GLY A 19 -2.42 9.89 -0.58
N MET A 20 -1.58 8.91 -0.26
CA MET A 20 -2.01 7.55 0.09
C MET A 20 -2.88 7.54 1.34
N THR A 21 -2.47 8.23 2.40
CA THR A 21 -3.23 8.32 3.66
C THR A 21 -4.57 9.00 3.45
N LEU A 22 -4.59 10.12 2.73
CA LEU A 22 -5.78 10.89 2.44
C LEU A 22 -6.80 10.09 1.61
N MET A 23 -6.31 9.42 0.56
CA MET A 23 -7.13 8.54 -0.29
C MET A 23 -7.70 7.38 0.53
N GLY A 24 -6.87 6.68 1.31
CA GLY A 24 -7.27 5.55 2.13
C GLY A 24 -8.36 5.91 3.14
N GLN A 25 -8.18 7.01 3.88
CA GLN A 25 -9.17 7.50 4.84
C GLN A 25 -10.49 7.90 4.18
N ALA A 26 -10.45 8.51 3.01
CA ALA A 26 -11.66 8.89 2.28
C ALA A 26 -12.40 7.66 1.72
N LEU A 27 -11.67 6.66 1.25
CA LEU A 27 -12.24 5.37 0.83
C LEU A 27 -12.89 4.64 2.02
N GLU A 28 -12.22 4.61 3.17
CA GLU A 28 -12.76 4.02 4.40
C GLU A 28 -14.04 4.73 4.86
N ARG A 29 -14.05 6.07 4.92
CA ARG A 29 -15.27 6.85 5.25
C ARG A 29 -16.40 6.59 4.27
N ARG A 30 -16.10 6.55 2.97
CA ARG A 30 -17.10 6.30 1.93
C ARG A 30 -17.69 4.90 1.99
N ALA A 31 -16.87 3.90 2.28
CA ALA A 31 -17.29 2.51 2.45
C ALA A 31 -18.12 2.32 3.75
N GLY A 32 -17.82 3.09 4.79
CA GLY A 32 -18.57 3.20 6.02
C GLY A 32 -18.82 1.87 6.73
N ASN A 33 -19.95 1.81 7.48
CA ASN A 33 -20.35 0.63 8.24
C ASN A 33 -20.67 -0.60 7.37
N LYS A 34 -20.89 -0.41 6.05
CA LYS A 34 -21.12 -1.53 5.13
C LYS A 34 -19.93 -2.50 5.10
N LEU A 35 -18.72 -1.96 5.19
CA LEU A 35 -17.50 -2.75 5.17
C LEU A 35 -17.35 -3.62 6.42
N LYS A 36 -17.65 -3.05 7.60
CA LYS A 36 -17.67 -3.79 8.87
C LYS A 36 -18.74 -4.88 8.85
N ALA A 37 -19.93 -4.57 8.31
CA ALA A 37 -21.01 -5.54 8.16
C ALA A 37 -20.66 -6.65 7.16
N LEU A 38 -19.95 -6.33 6.09
CA LEU A 38 -19.46 -7.30 5.11
C LEU A 38 -18.50 -8.30 5.74
N LEU A 39 -17.50 -7.80 6.48
CA LEU A 39 -16.54 -8.63 7.22
C LEU A 39 -17.23 -9.56 8.22
N GLY A 40 -18.27 -9.09 8.92
CA GLY A 40 -18.97 -9.90 9.91
C GLY A 40 -19.93 -10.95 9.32
N ARG A 41 -20.53 -10.70 8.15
CA ARG A 41 -21.59 -11.55 7.56
C ARG A 41 -21.12 -12.52 6.49
N MET A 42 -20.13 -12.15 5.68
CA MET A 42 -19.73 -12.92 4.47
C MET A 42 -18.56 -13.86 4.68
N THR A 43 -18.24 -14.22 5.92
CA THR A 43 -17.06 -15.05 6.24
C THR A 43 -17.39 -16.53 6.54
N THR A 44 -18.58 -16.97 6.19
CA THR A 44 -19.06 -18.35 6.51
C THR A 44 -18.36 -19.44 5.70
N ASN A 45 -17.91 -19.14 4.48
CA ASN A 45 -17.22 -20.05 3.57
C ASN A 45 -15.76 -19.57 3.37
N ARG A 46 -14.84 -20.50 3.05
CA ARG A 46 -13.43 -20.20 2.79
C ARG A 46 -13.25 -19.21 1.65
N LEU A 47 -13.91 -19.46 0.52
CA LEU A 47 -13.81 -18.60 -0.67
C LEU A 47 -14.42 -17.20 -0.43
N THR A 48 -15.61 -17.16 0.19
CA THR A 48 -16.25 -15.87 0.51
C THR A 48 -15.43 -15.07 1.52
N GLY A 49 -14.81 -15.73 2.52
CA GLY A 49 -13.89 -15.08 3.45
C GLY A 49 -12.68 -14.46 2.75
N LEU A 50 -12.03 -15.22 1.85
CA LEU A 50 -10.90 -14.75 1.07
C LEU A 50 -11.29 -13.58 0.16
N LEU A 51 -12.38 -13.69 -0.60
CA LEU A 51 -12.86 -12.62 -1.47
C LEU A 51 -13.27 -11.38 -0.68
N THR A 52 -13.84 -11.57 0.52
CA THR A 52 -14.18 -10.45 1.42
C THR A 52 -12.92 -9.73 1.89
N GLY A 53 -11.90 -10.45 2.34
CA GLY A 53 -10.61 -9.86 2.75
C GLY A 53 -9.93 -9.11 1.62
N LEU A 54 -9.88 -9.72 0.43
CA LEU A 54 -9.35 -9.11 -0.79
C LEU A 54 -10.12 -7.82 -1.14
N GLY A 55 -11.44 -7.90 -1.24
CA GLY A 55 -12.28 -6.77 -1.63
C GLY A 55 -12.23 -5.62 -0.61
N VAL A 56 -12.27 -5.94 0.68
CA VAL A 56 -12.15 -4.93 1.75
C VAL A 56 -10.80 -4.22 1.66
N THR A 57 -9.70 -4.97 1.54
CA THR A 57 -8.35 -4.39 1.45
C THR A 57 -8.17 -3.59 0.16
N ALA A 58 -8.67 -4.08 -0.97
CA ALA A 58 -8.62 -3.35 -2.24
C ALA A 58 -9.40 -2.02 -2.17
N ILE A 59 -10.52 -1.98 -1.43
CA ILE A 59 -11.32 -0.75 -1.23
C ILE A 59 -10.64 0.20 -0.24
N ILE A 60 -10.20 -0.30 0.93
CA ILE A 60 -9.57 0.54 1.97
C ILE A 60 -8.14 0.94 1.58
N GLN A 61 -7.48 0.17 0.69
CA GLN A 61 -6.07 0.31 0.32
C GLN A 61 -5.11 0.11 1.51
N SER A 62 -5.54 -0.68 2.52
CA SER A 62 -4.77 -0.98 3.73
C SER A 62 -5.05 -2.38 4.26
N SER A 63 -4.12 -3.30 4.06
CA SER A 63 -4.18 -4.65 4.64
C SER A 63 -3.97 -4.61 6.16
N SER A 64 -3.15 -3.69 6.65
CA SER A 64 -2.95 -3.49 8.09
C SER A 64 -4.26 -3.12 8.78
N ALA A 65 -5.02 -2.15 8.24
CA ALA A 65 -6.31 -1.76 8.78
C ALA A 65 -7.32 -2.93 8.73
N THR A 66 -7.36 -3.67 7.63
CA THR A 66 -8.22 -4.86 7.49
C THR A 66 -7.85 -5.92 8.53
N THR A 67 -6.56 -6.22 8.70
CA THR A 67 -6.08 -7.24 9.66
C THR A 67 -6.36 -6.81 11.10
N VAL A 68 -6.14 -5.55 11.47
CA VAL A 68 -6.45 -5.02 12.80
C VAL A 68 -7.95 -5.12 13.09
N MET A 69 -8.83 -4.79 12.12
CA MET A 69 -10.27 -5.00 12.27
C MET A 69 -10.62 -6.48 12.49
N VAL A 70 -10.02 -7.39 11.73
CA VAL A 70 -10.23 -8.83 11.89
C VAL A 70 -9.78 -9.32 13.26
N VAL A 71 -8.60 -8.90 13.72
CA VAL A 71 -8.11 -9.20 15.08
C VAL A 71 -9.09 -8.67 16.14
N GLY A 72 -9.61 -7.46 15.96
CA GLY A 72 -10.64 -6.88 16.83
C GLY A 72 -11.94 -7.67 16.83
N PHE A 73 -12.40 -8.17 15.67
CA PHE A 73 -13.62 -8.99 15.58
C PHE A 73 -13.43 -10.38 16.22
N VAL A 74 -12.24 -10.97 16.08
CA VAL A 74 -11.92 -12.23 16.81
C VAL A 74 -11.87 -11.98 18.29
N ASN A 75 -11.30 -10.86 18.73
CA ASN A 75 -11.21 -10.49 20.14
C ASN A 75 -12.57 -10.27 20.79
N SER A 76 -13.51 -9.65 20.07
CA SER A 76 -14.89 -9.39 20.54
C SER A 76 -15.84 -10.59 20.36
N GLY A 77 -15.37 -11.71 19.77
CA GLY A 77 -16.21 -12.88 19.48
C GLY A 77 -17.15 -12.72 18.29
N LEU A 78 -17.05 -11.62 17.53
CA LEU A 78 -17.85 -11.39 16.32
C LEU A 78 -17.39 -12.26 15.14
N MET A 79 -16.16 -12.76 15.19
CA MET A 79 -15.56 -13.63 14.17
C MET A 79 -14.80 -14.77 14.82
N THR A 80 -14.94 -15.97 14.27
CA THR A 80 -14.15 -17.12 14.73
C THR A 80 -12.73 -17.06 14.16
N LEU A 81 -11.76 -17.70 14.83
CA LEU A 81 -10.40 -17.83 14.31
C LEU A 81 -10.37 -18.47 12.91
N LYS A 82 -11.21 -19.50 12.66
CA LYS A 82 -11.28 -20.16 11.36
C LYS A 82 -11.73 -19.23 10.23
N GLN A 83 -12.66 -18.32 10.50
CA GLN A 83 -13.12 -17.32 9.55
C GLN A 83 -12.01 -16.28 9.29
N SER A 84 -11.32 -15.84 10.35
CA SER A 84 -10.28 -14.83 10.24
C SER A 84 -9.11 -15.24 9.35
N ILE A 85 -8.75 -16.54 9.32
CA ILE A 85 -7.67 -17.05 8.48
C ILE A 85 -7.91 -16.69 7.00
N ASN A 86 -9.09 -16.99 6.48
CA ASN A 86 -9.39 -16.75 5.06
C ASN A 86 -9.45 -15.25 4.73
N VAL A 87 -9.97 -14.44 5.65
CA VAL A 87 -10.03 -12.99 5.47
C VAL A 87 -8.63 -12.38 5.47
N ILE A 88 -7.76 -12.80 6.37
CA ILE A 88 -6.37 -12.34 6.44
C ILE A 88 -5.61 -12.72 5.17
N MET A 89 -5.75 -13.96 4.69
CA MET A 89 -5.15 -14.38 3.41
C MET A 89 -5.67 -13.53 2.24
N GLY A 90 -6.98 -13.25 2.22
CA GLY A 90 -7.57 -12.36 1.22
C GLY A 90 -7.04 -10.92 1.32
N ALA A 91 -6.86 -10.42 2.53
CA ALA A 91 -6.31 -9.09 2.76
C ALA A 91 -4.87 -8.96 2.23
N ASN A 92 -4.04 -9.99 2.40
CA ASN A 92 -2.68 -10.01 1.86
C ASN A 92 -2.70 -9.95 0.33
N ILE A 93 -3.58 -10.74 -0.32
CA ILE A 93 -3.76 -10.68 -1.78
C ILE A 93 -4.29 -9.29 -2.20
N GLY A 94 -5.23 -8.71 -1.43
CA GLY A 94 -5.81 -7.38 -1.71
C GLY A 94 -4.77 -6.25 -1.75
N THR A 95 -3.64 -6.39 -1.05
CA THR A 95 -2.53 -5.43 -1.09
C THR A 95 -1.90 -5.35 -2.48
N THR A 96 -1.95 -6.41 -3.28
CA THR A 96 -1.41 -6.40 -4.64
C THR A 96 -2.14 -5.42 -5.54
N VAL A 97 -3.42 -5.12 -5.27
CA VAL A 97 -4.19 -4.11 -6.01
C VAL A 97 -3.53 -2.74 -5.92
N THR A 98 -3.01 -2.38 -4.73
CA THR A 98 -2.25 -1.13 -4.56
C THR A 98 -0.98 -1.12 -5.39
N ALA A 99 -0.23 -2.24 -5.40
CA ALA A 99 0.98 -2.36 -6.22
C ALA A 99 0.66 -2.23 -7.73
N TRP A 100 -0.46 -2.79 -8.18
CA TRP A 100 -0.94 -2.63 -9.57
C TRP A 100 -1.26 -1.17 -9.89
N ILE A 101 -1.93 -0.44 -9.00
CA ILE A 101 -2.20 0.99 -9.16
C ILE A 101 -0.89 1.78 -9.27
N LEU A 102 0.07 1.50 -8.37
CA LEU A 102 1.37 2.17 -8.38
C LEU A 102 2.17 1.86 -9.65
N SER A 103 2.05 0.64 -10.20
CA SER A 103 2.77 0.26 -11.43
C SER A 103 2.38 1.08 -12.66
N LEU A 104 1.22 1.74 -12.64
CA LEU A 104 0.81 2.65 -13.70
C LEU A 104 1.77 3.84 -13.86
N ALA A 105 2.46 4.25 -12.79
CA ALA A 105 3.44 5.34 -12.86
C ALA A 105 4.65 4.99 -13.75
N GLY A 106 5.01 3.69 -13.83
CA GLY A 106 6.13 3.19 -14.64
C GLY A 106 5.81 2.96 -16.12
N ILE A 107 4.63 3.34 -16.61
CA ILE A 107 4.26 3.16 -18.01
C ILE A 107 5.08 4.11 -18.89
N GLU A 108 5.93 3.54 -19.75
CA GLU A 108 6.67 4.25 -20.78
C GLU A 108 6.29 3.70 -22.15
N SER A 109 5.82 4.56 -23.06
CA SER A 109 5.48 4.19 -24.43
C SER A 109 5.51 5.40 -25.35
N SER A 110 5.90 5.20 -26.61
CA SER A 110 5.78 6.19 -27.69
C SER A 110 4.34 6.32 -28.20
N ASN A 111 3.49 5.32 -27.95
CA ASN A 111 2.10 5.32 -28.40
C ASN A 111 1.26 6.31 -27.58
N VAL A 112 0.55 7.21 -28.27
CA VAL A 112 -0.28 8.26 -27.64
C VAL A 112 -1.37 7.66 -26.73
N PHE A 113 -2.02 6.56 -27.14
CA PHE A 113 -3.06 5.91 -26.33
C PHE A 113 -2.50 5.34 -25.03
N VAL A 114 -1.29 4.76 -25.06
CA VAL A 114 -0.63 4.24 -23.87
C VAL A 114 -0.12 5.37 -22.98
N LYS A 115 0.37 6.48 -23.57
CA LYS A 115 0.72 7.69 -22.80
C LYS A 115 -0.46 8.27 -22.04
N LEU A 116 -1.67 8.21 -22.59
CA LEU A 116 -2.88 8.68 -21.88
C LEU A 116 -3.22 7.83 -20.66
N LEU A 117 -2.77 6.58 -20.61
CA LEU A 117 -2.93 5.71 -19.42
C LEU A 117 -1.91 6.00 -18.32
N LYS A 118 -0.82 6.73 -18.63
CA LYS A 118 0.14 7.15 -17.60
C LYS A 118 -0.51 8.15 -16.64
N PRO A 119 -0.38 7.96 -15.32
CA PRO A 119 -0.97 8.84 -14.32
C PRO A 119 -0.67 10.32 -14.55
N SER A 120 0.55 10.69 -14.90
CA SER A 120 0.94 12.08 -15.18
C SER A 120 0.09 12.76 -16.28
N SER A 121 -0.56 11.98 -17.14
CA SER A 121 -1.40 12.52 -18.21
C SER A 121 -2.83 12.84 -17.75
N PHE A 122 -3.41 12.02 -16.88
CA PHE A 122 -4.81 12.19 -16.48
C PHE A 122 -4.99 12.72 -15.05
N THR A 123 -3.98 12.65 -14.19
CA THR A 123 -4.06 13.17 -12.81
C THR A 123 -4.38 14.66 -12.72
N PRO A 124 -3.93 15.57 -13.64
CA PRO A 124 -4.37 16.97 -13.59
C PRO A 124 -5.89 17.13 -13.76
N ILE A 125 -6.50 16.30 -14.60
CA ILE A 125 -7.96 16.29 -14.78
C ILE A 125 -8.65 15.78 -13.51
N LEU A 126 -8.11 14.71 -12.91
CA LEU A 126 -8.62 14.18 -11.64
C LEU A 126 -8.48 15.18 -10.51
N ALA A 127 -7.38 15.96 -10.48
CA ALA A 127 -7.19 17.04 -9.50
C ALA A 127 -8.27 18.11 -9.64
N LEU A 128 -8.54 18.56 -10.86
CA LEU A 128 -9.58 19.56 -11.13
C LEU A 128 -10.97 19.05 -10.71
N LEU A 129 -11.32 17.84 -11.11
CA LEU A 129 -12.59 17.21 -10.69
C LEU A 129 -12.65 17.02 -9.17
N GLY A 130 -11.54 16.61 -8.58
CA GLY A 130 -11.40 16.40 -7.14
C GLY A 130 -11.66 17.68 -6.35
N ILE A 131 -11.02 18.80 -6.74
CA ILE A 131 -11.19 20.06 -6.04
C ILE A 131 -12.61 20.61 -6.22
N VAL A 132 -13.20 20.47 -7.40
CA VAL A 132 -14.61 20.86 -7.66
C VAL A 132 -15.57 20.06 -6.76
N PHE A 133 -15.41 18.74 -6.66
CA PHE A 133 -16.24 17.92 -5.78
C PHE A 133 -16.04 18.24 -4.30
N PHE A 134 -14.81 18.53 -3.91
CA PHE A 134 -14.49 18.89 -2.53
C PHE A 134 -15.07 20.25 -2.12
N MET A 135 -14.92 21.28 -2.97
CA MET A 135 -15.33 22.65 -2.63
C MET A 135 -16.80 22.92 -2.91
N ALA A 136 -17.31 22.49 -4.08
CA ALA A 136 -18.67 22.86 -4.52
C ALA A 136 -19.76 21.97 -3.94
N SER A 137 -19.45 20.77 -3.45
CA SER A 137 -20.47 19.85 -2.98
C SER A 137 -20.81 20.04 -1.50
N LYS A 138 -22.10 20.09 -1.18
CA LYS A 138 -22.62 20.01 0.20
C LYS A 138 -22.77 18.56 0.69
N ASN A 139 -22.74 17.57 -0.23
CA ASN A 139 -22.90 16.16 0.10
C ASN A 139 -21.58 15.52 0.53
N SER A 140 -21.54 14.96 1.74
CA SER A 140 -20.35 14.32 2.31
C SER A 140 -19.76 13.23 1.40
N LYS A 141 -20.58 12.39 0.77
CA LYS A 141 -20.10 11.34 -0.14
C LYS A 141 -19.42 11.88 -1.39
N ARG A 142 -19.87 13.03 -1.91
CA ARG A 142 -19.21 13.69 -3.05
C ARG A 142 -17.93 14.36 -2.62
N LYS A 143 -17.89 14.96 -1.42
CA LYS A 143 -16.64 15.47 -0.84
C LYS A 143 -15.61 14.36 -0.67
N ASP A 144 -16.00 13.20 -0.12
CA ASP A 144 -15.08 12.05 -0.01
C ASP A 144 -14.58 11.58 -1.38
N THR A 145 -15.45 11.60 -2.43
CA THR A 145 -14.97 11.32 -3.80
C THR A 145 -13.94 12.36 -4.24
N GLY A 146 -14.15 13.63 -3.96
CA GLY A 146 -13.18 14.69 -4.24
C GLY A 146 -11.84 14.43 -3.53
N VAL A 147 -11.90 14.06 -2.25
CA VAL A 147 -10.70 13.71 -1.47
C VAL A 147 -9.97 12.47 -2.03
N ILE A 148 -10.71 11.45 -2.49
CA ILE A 148 -10.11 10.26 -3.14
C ILE A 148 -9.34 10.67 -4.39
N LEU A 149 -9.95 11.49 -5.27
CA LEU A 149 -9.32 11.94 -6.50
C LEU A 149 -8.08 12.82 -6.22
N LEU A 150 -8.17 13.74 -5.26
CA LEU A 150 -7.04 14.57 -4.84
C LEU A 150 -5.93 13.74 -4.20
N GLY A 151 -6.30 12.79 -3.32
CA GLY A 151 -5.34 11.89 -2.69
C GLY A 151 -4.59 11.03 -3.71
N PHE A 152 -5.30 10.47 -4.70
CA PHE A 152 -4.68 9.74 -5.81
C PHE A 152 -3.73 10.62 -6.62
N THR A 153 -4.15 11.83 -6.96
CA THR A 153 -3.31 12.80 -7.68
C THR A 153 -2.05 13.13 -6.90
N THR A 154 -2.19 13.48 -5.62
CA THR A 154 -1.06 13.82 -4.74
C THR A 154 -0.08 12.65 -4.60
N LEU A 155 -0.60 11.43 -4.47
CA LEU A 155 0.19 10.21 -4.42
C LEU A 155 1.02 10.03 -5.70
N MET A 156 0.42 10.19 -6.88
CA MET A 156 1.11 10.03 -8.17
C MET A 156 2.15 11.12 -8.40
N TYR A 157 1.86 12.37 -8.06
CA TYR A 157 2.88 13.45 -8.09
C TYR A 157 4.04 13.18 -7.13
N GLY A 158 3.75 12.65 -5.93
CA GLY A 158 4.78 12.22 -5.00
C GLY A 158 5.67 11.13 -5.57
N MET A 159 5.07 10.14 -6.26
CA MET A 159 5.79 9.06 -6.94
C MET A 159 6.70 9.60 -8.07
N ASP A 160 6.17 10.46 -8.93
CA ASP A 160 6.95 11.07 -10.02
C ASP A 160 8.13 11.87 -9.43
N ASN A 161 7.91 12.71 -8.41
CA ASN A 161 8.98 13.47 -7.75
C ASN A 161 10.05 12.58 -7.11
N MET A 162 9.65 11.45 -6.48
CA MET A 162 10.63 10.48 -5.96
C MET A 162 11.44 9.86 -7.10
N SER A 163 10.80 9.44 -8.17
CA SER A 163 11.45 8.81 -9.32
C SER A 163 12.45 9.77 -9.97
N ASP A 164 12.08 11.03 -10.14
CA ASP A 164 12.95 12.07 -10.70
C ASP A 164 14.16 12.32 -9.79
N ALA A 165 13.94 12.46 -8.47
CA ALA A 165 15.01 12.69 -7.51
C ALA A 165 16.03 11.53 -7.45
N VAL A 166 15.57 10.28 -7.54
CA VAL A 166 16.47 9.11 -7.51
C VAL A 166 17.09 8.80 -8.88
N SER A 167 16.62 9.41 -9.96
CA SER A 167 17.19 9.20 -11.31
C SER A 167 18.67 9.54 -11.37
N ALA A 168 19.12 10.55 -10.60
CA ALA A 168 20.52 10.92 -10.45
C ALA A 168 21.42 9.82 -9.87
N LEU A 169 20.83 8.86 -9.12
CA LEU A 169 21.54 7.74 -8.51
C LEU A 169 21.87 6.62 -9.51
N ARG A 170 21.22 6.59 -10.66
CA ARG A 170 21.37 5.54 -11.67
C ARG A 170 22.83 5.26 -12.03
N ASN A 171 23.65 6.32 -12.12
CA ASN A 171 25.04 6.24 -12.54
C ASN A 171 26.05 6.26 -11.36
N VAL A 172 25.58 6.11 -10.12
CA VAL A 172 26.42 6.09 -8.92
C VAL A 172 26.84 4.65 -8.60
N PRO A 173 28.14 4.28 -8.73
CA PRO A 173 28.60 2.89 -8.53
C PRO A 173 28.26 2.32 -7.15
N SER A 174 28.40 3.13 -6.10
CA SER A 174 28.08 2.70 -4.72
C SER A 174 26.60 2.35 -4.55
N PHE A 175 25.71 3.06 -5.26
CA PHE A 175 24.29 2.78 -5.25
C PHE A 175 23.96 1.45 -5.97
N GLN A 176 24.59 1.20 -7.11
CA GLN A 176 24.46 -0.07 -7.82
C GLN A 176 24.97 -1.25 -6.98
N GLN A 177 26.11 -1.09 -6.29
CA GLN A 177 26.66 -2.10 -5.38
C GLN A 177 25.71 -2.42 -4.21
N LEU A 178 25.00 -1.43 -3.69
CA LEU A 178 24.01 -1.64 -2.62
C LEU A 178 22.93 -2.62 -3.06
N PHE A 179 22.40 -2.49 -4.30
CA PHE A 179 21.41 -3.43 -4.82
C PHE A 179 21.96 -4.81 -5.13
N LEU A 180 23.23 -4.91 -5.50
CA LEU A 180 23.90 -6.21 -5.61
C LEU A 180 23.98 -6.92 -4.25
N THR A 181 24.22 -6.18 -3.18
CA THR A 181 24.20 -6.71 -1.80
C THR A 181 22.82 -7.23 -1.43
N PHE A 182 21.75 -6.50 -1.78
CA PHE A 182 20.37 -6.91 -1.53
C PHE A 182 19.87 -8.04 -2.46
N SER A 183 20.64 -8.44 -3.46
CA SER A 183 20.39 -9.67 -4.22
C SER A 183 20.60 -10.93 -3.37
N ASN A 184 21.29 -10.83 -2.23
CA ASN A 184 21.27 -11.87 -1.21
C ASN A 184 19.85 -11.93 -0.61
N PRO A 185 19.13 -13.09 -0.72
CA PRO A 185 17.74 -13.19 -0.30
C PRO A 185 17.49 -12.80 1.16
N VAL A 186 18.43 -13.14 2.04
CA VAL A 186 18.30 -12.86 3.48
C VAL A 186 18.44 -11.36 3.76
N LEU A 187 19.46 -10.72 3.17
CA LEU A 187 19.70 -9.28 3.36
C LEU A 187 18.59 -8.44 2.73
N GLY A 188 18.12 -8.82 1.54
CA GLY A 188 17.01 -8.17 0.88
C GLY A 188 15.72 -8.26 1.72
N ALA A 189 15.40 -9.45 2.23
CA ALA A 189 14.24 -9.66 3.08
C ALA A 189 14.33 -8.86 4.40
N ILE A 190 15.49 -8.84 5.05
CA ILE A 190 15.69 -8.04 6.27
C ILE A 190 15.51 -6.54 5.97
N ALA A 191 16.10 -6.04 4.89
CA ALA A 191 15.97 -4.63 4.50
C ALA A 191 14.50 -4.25 4.25
N GLY A 192 13.76 -5.05 3.50
CA GLY A 192 12.33 -4.85 3.25
C GLY A 192 11.50 -4.91 4.52
N ALA A 193 11.78 -5.88 5.40
CA ALA A 193 11.06 -6.04 6.67
C ALA A 193 11.30 -4.86 7.61
N VAL A 194 12.53 -4.41 7.79
CA VAL A 194 12.89 -3.26 8.63
C VAL A 194 12.26 -1.98 8.10
N LEU A 195 12.38 -1.72 6.80
CA LEU A 195 11.77 -0.55 6.16
C LEU A 195 10.26 -0.50 6.42
N THR A 196 9.57 -1.60 6.15
CA THR A 196 8.11 -1.66 6.31
C THR A 196 7.69 -1.62 7.79
N ALA A 197 8.45 -2.23 8.70
CA ALA A 197 8.19 -2.16 10.13
C ALA A 197 8.29 -0.72 10.67
N ILE A 198 9.21 0.09 10.15
CA ILE A 198 9.35 1.51 10.50
C ILE A 198 8.18 2.33 9.93
N ILE A 199 7.91 2.17 8.63
CA ILE A 199 6.85 2.93 7.93
C ILE A 199 5.45 2.43 8.31
N GLN A 200 5.33 1.16 8.73
CA GLN A 200 4.07 0.46 9.04
C GLN A 200 3.09 0.39 7.85
N SER A 201 3.60 0.49 6.63
CA SER A 201 2.84 0.44 5.39
C SER A 201 3.64 -0.27 4.29
N SER A 202 3.23 -1.48 3.92
CA SER A 202 3.84 -2.21 2.80
C SER A 202 3.61 -1.51 1.47
N SER A 203 2.45 -0.90 1.27
CA SER A 203 2.15 -0.14 0.04
C SER A 203 3.09 1.04 -0.13
N ALA A 204 3.41 1.75 0.97
CA ALA A 204 4.40 2.83 0.95
C ALA A 204 5.80 2.31 0.66
N SER A 205 6.20 1.20 1.28
CA SER A 205 7.49 0.56 1.03
C SER A 205 7.63 0.08 -0.42
N VAL A 206 6.56 -0.49 -0.99
CA VAL A 206 6.51 -0.89 -2.41
C VAL A 206 6.63 0.34 -3.32
N GLY A 207 5.96 1.44 -3.00
CA GLY A 207 6.08 2.69 -3.75
C GLY A 207 7.52 3.24 -3.77
N ILE A 208 8.21 3.22 -2.63
CA ILE A 208 9.62 3.61 -2.55
C ILE A 208 10.49 2.68 -3.42
N LEU A 209 10.29 1.35 -3.30
CA LEU A 209 11.03 0.39 -4.11
C LEU A 209 10.77 0.59 -5.61
N GLN A 210 9.54 0.91 -5.99
CA GLN A 210 9.17 1.15 -7.37
C GLN A 210 9.78 2.45 -7.92
N ALA A 211 9.83 3.52 -7.11
CA ALA A 211 10.55 4.73 -7.47
C ALA A 211 12.05 4.46 -7.67
N LEU A 212 12.68 3.65 -6.80
CA LEU A 212 14.06 3.21 -6.97
C LEU A 212 14.22 2.33 -8.23
N ALA A 213 13.27 1.44 -8.51
CA ALA A 213 13.30 0.58 -9.70
C ALA A 213 13.22 1.38 -11.01
N SER A 214 12.61 2.57 -11.01
CA SER A 214 12.58 3.46 -12.19
C SER A 214 13.97 3.91 -12.63
N THR A 215 14.99 3.83 -11.75
CA THR A 215 16.40 4.06 -12.12
C THR A 215 16.96 2.99 -13.06
N GLY A 216 16.29 1.83 -13.18
CA GLY A 216 16.75 0.66 -13.95
C GLY A 216 17.90 -0.11 -13.28
N THR A 217 18.28 0.22 -12.05
CA THR A 217 19.39 -0.45 -11.31
C THR A 217 18.89 -1.58 -10.42
N VAL A 218 17.60 -1.64 -10.11
CA VAL A 218 17.00 -2.68 -9.27
C VAL A 218 16.65 -3.89 -10.13
N SER A 219 17.40 -4.96 -9.98
CA SER A 219 17.10 -6.24 -10.65
C SER A 219 15.94 -6.97 -9.98
N TYR A 220 15.28 -7.88 -10.70
CA TYR A 220 14.27 -8.76 -10.10
C TYR A 220 14.83 -9.59 -8.95
N GLY A 221 16.10 -10.03 -9.05
CA GLY A 221 16.79 -10.77 -8.01
C GLY A 221 16.92 -10.00 -6.70
N ALA A 222 17.06 -8.67 -6.75
CA ALA A 222 17.05 -7.80 -5.57
C ALA A 222 15.63 -7.43 -5.13
N ALA A 223 14.72 -7.16 -6.07
CA ALA A 223 13.36 -6.71 -5.76
C ALA A 223 12.53 -7.78 -5.03
N ILE A 224 12.59 -9.04 -5.48
CA ILE A 224 11.77 -10.13 -4.92
C ILE A 224 12.04 -10.33 -3.41
N PRO A 225 13.27 -10.51 -2.94
CA PRO A 225 13.53 -10.65 -1.51
C PRO A 225 13.09 -9.43 -0.70
N ILE A 226 13.30 -8.22 -1.22
CA ILE A 226 12.86 -6.99 -0.55
C ILE A 226 11.33 -6.98 -0.40
N ILE A 227 10.57 -7.34 -1.45
CA ILE A 227 9.10 -7.39 -1.40
C ILE A 227 8.63 -8.45 -0.39
N MET A 228 9.27 -9.62 -0.36
CA MET A 228 8.96 -10.65 0.66
C MET A 228 9.19 -10.10 2.07
N GLY A 229 10.30 -9.41 2.29
CA GLY A 229 10.56 -8.73 3.55
C GLY A 229 9.53 -7.65 3.89
N GLN A 230 9.11 -6.85 2.93
CA GLN A 230 8.07 -5.83 3.11
C GLN A 230 6.74 -6.44 3.60
N ASN A 231 6.38 -7.61 3.08
CA ASN A 231 5.20 -8.34 3.54
C ASN A 231 5.36 -8.77 5.01
N ILE A 232 6.50 -9.34 5.38
CA ILE A 232 6.81 -9.72 6.76
C ILE A 232 6.77 -8.50 7.69
N GLY A 233 7.37 -7.38 7.28
CA GLY A 233 7.39 -6.13 8.05
C GLY A 233 6.00 -5.57 8.36
N THR A 234 5.01 -5.81 7.50
CA THR A 234 3.61 -5.42 7.72
C THR A 234 2.99 -6.09 8.95
N CYS A 235 3.50 -7.25 9.35
CA CYS A 235 2.99 -8.00 10.50
C CYS A 235 3.19 -7.28 11.83
N ILE A 236 4.14 -6.32 11.91
CA ILE A 236 4.40 -5.56 13.15
C ILE A 236 3.14 -4.84 13.63
N THR A 237 2.34 -4.26 12.72
CA THR A 237 1.09 -3.56 13.04
C THR A 237 0.07 -4.51 13.68
N ALA A 238 -0.09 -5.71 13.13
CA ALA A 238 -0.98 -6.72 13.68
C ALA A 238 -0.48 -7.23 15.04
N ILE A 239 0.83 -7.43 15.19
CA ILE A 239 1.45 -7.84 16.46
C ILE A 239 1.17 -6.79 17.54
N LEU A 240 1.41 -5.51 17.27
CA LEU A 240 1.15 -4.42 18.20
C LEU A 240 -0.34 -4.34 18.57
N SER A 241 -1.25 -4.51 17.61
CA SER A 241 -2.70 -4.49 17.85
C SER A 241 -3.21 -5.68 18.68
N SER A 242 -2.44 -6.77 18.76
CA SER A 242 -2.81 -7.97 19.52
C SER A 242 -2.38 -7.94 21.00
N ILE A 243 -1.63 -6.92 21.40
CA ILE A 243 -1.22 -6.75 22.80
C ILE A 243 -2.45 -6.55 23.69
N GLY A 244 -2.55 -7.33 24.76
CA GLY A 244 -3.70 -7.27 25.67
C GLY A 244 -4.98 -7.97 25.19
N THR A 245 -4.98 -8.59 24.00
CA THR A 245 -6.15 -9.28 23.46
C THR A 245 -6.25 -10.74 23.88
N THR A 246 -7.37 -11.40 23.52
CA THR A 246 -7.63 -12.82 23.79
C THR A 246 -6.64 -13.73 23.05
N ARG A 247 -6.56 -14.99 23.52
CA ARG A 247 -5.69 -16.03 22.92
C ARG A 247 -6.01 -16.26 21.41
N ASN A 248 -7.28 -16.19 21.03
CA ASN A 248 -7.68 -16.39 19.63
C ASN A 248 -7.31 -15.18 18.76
N ALA A 249 -7.39 -13.96 19.25
CA ALA A 249 -6.94 -12.77 18.55
C ALA A 249 -5.41 -12.80 18.32
N LYS A 250 -4.63 -13.21 19.29
CA LYS A 250 -3.17 -13.45 19.13
C LYS A 250 -2.87 -14.53 18.09
N ARG A 251 -3.66 -15.61 18.05
CA ARG A 251 -3.53 -16.65 17.02
C ARG A 251 -3.86 -16.12 15.62
N ALA A 252 -4.87 -15.23 15.49
CA ALA A 252 -5.16 -14.59 14.21
C ALA A 252 -3.98 -13.73 13.72
N THR A 253 -3.30 -13.03 14.64
CA THR A 253 -2.06 -12.30 14.31
C THR A 253 -0.94 -13.22 13.85
N LEU A 254 -0.74 -14.37 14.50
CA LEU A 254 0.24 -15.37 14.06
C LEU A 254 -0.09 -15.92 12.68
N VAL A 255 -1.37 -16.13 12.37
CA VAL A 255 -1.80 -16.51 11.01
C VAL A 255 -1.36 -15.48 9.99
N HIS A 256 -1.51 -14.19 10.30
CA HIS A 256 -1.04 -13.13 9.39
C HIS A 256 0.47 -13.26 9.16
N PHE A 257 1.26 -13.43 10.22
CA PHE A 257 2.71 -13.63 10.09
C PHE A 257 3.07 -14.83 9.21
N PHE A 258 2.50 -16.01 9.48
CA PHE A 258 2.78 -17.23 8.69
C PHE A 258 2.21 -17.19 7.26
N SER A 259 1.24 -16.37 6.96
CA SER A 259 0.70 -16.21 5.61
C SER A 259 1.48 -15.23 4.75
N THR A 260 2.40 -14.48 5.34
CA THR A 260 3.24 -13.47 4.67
C THR A 260 4.72 -13.83 4.62
N SER A 261 5.16 -14.79 5.44
CA SER A 261 6.50 -15.38 5.41
C SER A 261 6.55 -16.57 4.46
#